data_ffbaa466905b64b3633399cac730858a
#
_entry.id   ffbaa466905b64b3633399cac730858a
#
_cell.length_a   1.000
_cell.length_b   1.000
_cell.length_c   1.000
_cell.angle_alpha   90.00
_cell.angle_beta   90.00
_cell.angle_gamma   90.00
#
_symmetry.space_group_name_H-M   'P 1'
#
loop_
_entity.id
_entity.type
_entity.pdbx_description
1 polymer ?
#
loop_
_entity_poly.entity_id
_entity_poly.type
_entity_poly.pdbx_seq_one_letter_code
_entity_poly.pdbx_strand_id
1 'polypeptide(L)'
;MKNTALKINQETLPLSADEFENRLREIGKERYHDNCRFHHLLHSGKLNKGQVQAWALNRYYYQINISIKDSALMSRIKDPELRRVWIKRILDHDGRKDDEGGIERWYKLTDGLDMDRDYVKSTKGILPATRFSVDAYVSFVKEKSLLEGVTSSLTELFAPKIHKERIVGMLENYDFINDQTMAYFKKRVDQATDDADFVLNYAIKNAHTRQEQEDVCEALKFKTDVLWVMQDALYHSYINGHVPPGAFIPEDFNDRYTED
;
A
#
# COMPACT_ATOMS: atom_id res chain seq x y z
N MET A 1 55.09 19.00 11.58
CA MET A 1 53.79 19.04 10.94
C MET A 1 53.09 17.71 11.21
N LYS A 2 52.09 17.69 12.11
CA LYS A 2 51.34 16.47 12.40
C LYS A 2 50.21 16.34 11.34
N ASN A 3 50.31 15.29 10.54
CA ASN A 3 49.28 14.90 9.59
C ASN A 3 48.03 14.46 10.38
N THR A 4 47.07 15.33 10.54
CA THR A 4 45.75 14.99 11.07
C THR A 4 44.96 14.40 9.88
N ALA A 5 45.17 13.11 9.64
CA ALA A 5 44.26 12.39 8.74
C ALA A 5 42.87 12.46 9.38
N LEU A 6 41.97 13.18 8.74
CA LEU A 6 40.53 13.14 9.05
C LEU A 6 40.08 11.68 9.05
N LYS A 7 39.83 11.11 10.25
CA LYS A 7 39.11 9.85 10.34
C LYS A 7 37.72 10.09 9.77
N ILE A 8 37.53 9.69 8.51
CA ILE A 8 36.20 9.61 7.92
C ILE A 8 35.46 8.57 8.77
N ASN A 9 34.45 9.04 9.50
CA ASN A 9 33.60 8.14 10.30
C ASN A 9 32.88 7.21 9.32
N GLN A 10 33.05 5.88 9.46
CA GLN A 10 32.41 4.89 8.59
C GLN A 10 30.88 5.07 8.54
N GLU A 11 30.26 5.61 9.61
CA GLU A 11 28.84 5.92 9.69
C GLU A 11 28.39 7.02 8.72
N THR A 12 29.29 7.82 8.15
CA THR A 12 28.98 8.88 7.19
C THR A 12 29.18 8.48 5.73
N LEU A 13 29.80 7.33 5.49
CA LEU A 13 29.97 6.83 4.12
C LEU A 13 28.67 6.19 3.61
N PRO A 14 28.36 6.34 2.31
CA PRO A 14 27.26 5.62 1.71
C PRO A 14 27.47 4.10 1.87
N LEU A 15 26.37 3.39 2.08
CA LEU A 15 26.34 1.92 1.97
C LEU A 15 26.64 1.52 0.52
N SER A 16 27.26 0.37 0.33
CA SER A 16 27.30 -0.29 -0.96
C SER A 16 25.88 -0.62 -1.45
N ALA A 17 25.74 -0.89 -2.74
CA ALA A 17 24.43 -1.24 -3.32
C ALA A 17 23.79 -2.44 -2.61
N ASP A 18 24.59 -3.49 -2.35
CA ASP A 18 24.12 -4.73 -1.69
C ASP A 18 23.73 -4.48 -0.22
N GLU A 19 24.51 -3.71 0.53
CA GLU A 19 24.20 -3.35 1.91
C GLU A 19 22.93 -2.50 1.99
N PHE A 20 22.74 -1.58 1.05
CA PHE A 20 21.58 -0.71 0.99
C PHE A 20 20.31 -1.50 0.62
N GLU A 21 20.37 -2.37 -0.40
CA GLU A 21 19.28 -3.27 -0.75
C GLU A 21 18.91 -4.18 0.44
N ASN A 22 19.89 -4.80 1.08
CA ASN A 22 19.64 -5.66 2.25
C ASN A 22 18.92 -4.89 3.35
N ARG A 23 19.33 -3.66 3.65
CA ARG A 23 18.66 -2.82 4.64
C ARG A 23 17.20 -2.51 4.27
N LEU A 24 16.92 -2.21 3.00
CA LEU A 24 15.56 -2.01 2.54
C LEU A 24 14.70 -3.27 2.69
N ARG A 25 15.25 -4.44 2.38
CA ARG A 25 14.56 -5.72 2.55
C ARG A 25 14.31 -6.07 4.02
N GLU A 26 15.24 -5.75 4.91
CA GLU A 26 15.06 -5.93 6.36
C GLU A 26 13.94 -5.04 6.90
N ILE A 27 13.88 -3.76 6.51
CA ILE A 27 12.77 -2.86 6.86
C ILE A 27 11.43 -3.48 6.44
N GLY A 28 11.33 -4.00 5.22
CA GLY A 28 10.11 -4.64 4.77
C GLY A 28 9.76 -5.91 5.56
N LYS A 29 10.74 -6.77 5.81
CA LYS A 29 10.54 -7.99 6.60
C LYS A 29 10.01 -7.70 8.00
N GLU A 30 10.48 -6.62 8.62
CA GLU A 30 10.07 -6.23 9.97
C GLU A 30 8.71 -5.50 9.97
N ARG A 31 8.49 -4.58 9.02
CA ARG A 31 7.45 -3.55 9.11
C ARG A 31 6.33 -3.69 8.09
N TYR A 32 6.41 -4.64 7.14
CA TYR A 32 5.36 -4.74 6.15
C TYR A 32 4.09 -5.35 6.75
N HIS A 33 2.95 -4.93 6.26
CA HIS A 33 1.63 -5.19 6.85
C HIS A 33 1.16 -6.66 6.75
N ASP A 34 1.93 -7.55 6.13
CA ASP A 34 1.68 -9.00 6.17
C ASP A 34 1.90 -9.58 7.59
N ASN A 35 2.61 -8.87 8.46
CA ASN A 35 2.77 -9.21 9.88
C ASN A 35 1.54 -8.79 10.74
N CYS A 36 0.58 -8.04 10.20
CA CYS A 36 -0.59 -7.59 10.95
C CYS A 36 -1.59 -8.72 11.22
N ARG A 37 -2.20 -8.72 12.40
CA ARG A 37 -3.23 -9.72 12.77
C ARG A 37 -4.41 -9.75 11.81
N PHE A 38 -4.90 -8.58 11.38
CA PHE A 38 -6.03 -8.51 10.45
C PHE A 38 -5.70 -9.18 9.11
N HIS A 39 -4.47 -8.99 8.62
CA HIS A 39 -3.99 -9.65 7.41
C HIS A 39 -4.06 -11.19 7.52
N HIS A 40 -3.59 -11.75 8.65
CA HIS A 40 -3.66 -13.19 8.88
C HIS A 40 -5.10 -13.72 8.94
N LEU A 41 -6.01 -12.98 9.60
CA LEU A 41 -7.43 -13.35 9.66
C LEU A 41 -8.08 -13.35 8.28
N LEU A 42 -7.77 -12.31 7.46
CA LEU A 42 -8.28 -12.18 6.09
C LEU A 42 -7.87 -13.37 5.21
N HIS A 43 -6.60 -13.79 5.28
CA HIS A 43 -6.08 -14.85 4.42
C HIS A 43 -6.42 -16.25 4.91
N SER A 44 -6.74 -16.43 6.17
CA SER A 44 -7.10 -17.73 6.76
C SER A 44 -8.60 -18.00 6.85
N GLY A 45 -9.45 -17.18 6.22
CA GLY A 45 -10.90 -17.35 6.23
C GLY A 45 -11.56 -17.15 7.59
N LYS A 46 -10.93 -16.36 8.47
CA LYS A 46 -11.41 -16.12 9.83
C LYS A 46 -12.32 -14.88 9.97
N LEU A 47 -12.52 -14.15 8.89
CA LEU A 47 -13.41 -13.00 8.84
C LEU A 47 -14.78 -13.41 8.32
N ASN A 48 -15.85 -12.75 8.82
CA ASN A 48 -17.15 -12.83 8.20
C ASN A 48 -17.23 -11.90 6.97
N LYS A 49 -18.34 -11.99 6.21
CA LYS A 49 -18.53 -11.20 4.98
C LYS A 49 -18.48 -9.71 5.26
N GLY A 50 -19.12 -9.23 6.32
CA GLY A 50 -19.14 -7.81 6.69
C GLY A 50 -17.76 -7.26 7.04
N GLN A 51 -16.92 -8.06 7.70
CA GLN A 51 -15.53 -7.67 7.97
C GLN A 51 -14.70 -7.58 6.69
N VAL A 52 -14.96 -8.46 5.71
CA VAL A 52 -14.33 -8.40 4.38
C VAL A 52 -14.86 -7.20 3.58
N GLN A 53 -16.17 -6.88 3.67
CA GLN A 53 -16.75 -5.65 3.10
C GLN A 53 -16.08 -4.39 3.67
N ALA A 54 -15.94 -4.32 5.00
CA ALA A 54 -15.28 -3.20 5.67
C ALA A 54 -13.81 -3.03 5.19
N TRP A 55 -13.08 -4.13 5.05
CA TRP A 55 -11.74 -4.11 4.48
C TRP A 55 -11.74 -3.63 3.03
N ALA A 56 -12.62 -4.14 2.18
CA ALA A 56 -12.71 -3.77 0.78
C ALA A 56 -13.02 -2.29 0.61
N LEU A 57 -13.95 -1.74 1.39
CA LEU A 57 -14.33 -0.32 1.40
C LEU A 57 -13.16 0.58 1.81
N ASN A 58 -12.47 0.26 2.91
CA ASN A 58 -11.34 1.04 3.38
C ASN A 58 -10.16 0.98 2.40
N ARG A 59 -9.90 -0.19 1.83
CA ARG A 59 -8.84 -0.35 0.84
C ARG A 59 -9.17 0.34 -0.49
N TYR A 60 -10.45 0.47 -0.85
CA TYR A 60 -10.87 1.25 -2.01
C TYR A 60 -10.41 2.71 -1.92
N TYR A 61 -10.52 3.36 -0.75
CA TYR A 61 -10.03 4.72 -0.57
C TYR A 61 -8.53 4.84 -0.88
N TYR A 62 -7.74 3.87 -0.44
CA TYR A 62 -6.34 3.81 -0.80
C TYR A 62 -6.14 3.65 -2.32
N GLN A 63 -6.93 2.78 -2.98
CA GLN A 63 -6.79 2.53 -4.42
C GLN A 63 -7.04 3.78 -5.27
N ILE A 64 -8.12 4.51 -5.01
CA ILE A 64 -8.43 5.74 -5.78
C ILE A 64 -7.40 6.85 -5.55
N ASN A 65 -6.71 6.85 -4.43
CA ASN A 65 -5.68 7.83 -4.13
C ASN A 65 -4.29 7.48 -4.72
N ILE A 66 -4.10 6.27 -5.27
CA ILE A 66 -2.84 5.91 -5.95
C ILE A 66 -2.62 6.80 -7.17
N SER A 67 -3.60 6.92 -8.06
CA SER A 67 -3.48 7.78 -9.25
C SER A 67 -3.32 9.25 -8.89
N ILE A 68 -3.97 9.73 -7.82
CA ILE A 68 -3.85 11.10 -7.33
C ILE A 68 -2.40 11.39 -6.86
N LYS A 69 -1.83 10.50 -6.02
CA LYS A 69 -0.46 10.67 -5.53
C LYS A 69 0.57 10.51 -6.68
N ASP A 70 0.33 9.58 -7.62
CA ASP A 70 1.21 9.37 -8.77
C ASP A 70 1.17 10.56 -9.74
N SER A 71 0.00 11.18 -9.94
CA SER A 71 -0.14 12.42 -10.72
C SER A 71 0.59 13.59 -10.04
N ALA A 72 0.49 13.70 -8.71
CA ALA A 72 1.21 14.73 -7.95
C ALA A 72 2.73 14.55 -8.06
N LEU A 73 3.23 13.32 -8.01
CA LEU A 73 4.64 13.02 -8.22
C LEU A 73 5.07 13.35 -9.65
N MET A 74 4.28 12.90 -10.64
CA MET A 74 4.54 13.08 -12.06
C MET A 74 4.69 14.57 -12.43
N SER A 75 3.92 15.48 -11.83
CA SER A 75 4.00 16.92 -12.07
C SER A 75 5.37 17.51 -11.71
N ARG A 76 6.16 16.84 -10.89
CA ARG A 76 7.47 17.24 -10.40
C ARG A 76 8.63 16.59 -11.16
N ILE A 77 8.35 15.55 -11.95
CA ILE A 77 9.37 14.79 -12.70
C ILE A 77 9.76 15.57 -13.95
N LYS A 78 11.03 15.96 -14.05
CA LYS A 78 11.60 16.63 -15.25
C LYS A 78 12.04 15.62 -16.31
N ASP A 79 12.51 14.46 -15.90
CA ASP A 79 12.97 13.39 -16.78
C ASP A 79 11.80 12.73 -17.52
N PRO A 80 11.78 12.73 -18.88
CA PRO A 80 10.71 12.12 -19.65
C PRO A 80 10.66 10.59 -19.53
N GLU A 81 11.78 9.91 -19.29
CA GLU A 81 11.81 8.46 -19.12
C GLU A 81 11.08 8.07 -17.81
N LEU A 82 11.41 8.76 -16.72
CA LEU A 82 10.73 8.55 -15.44
C LEU A 82 9.24 8.88 -15.55
N ARG A 83 8.84 9.93 -16.29
CA ARG A 83 7.42 10.23 -16.51
C ARG A 83 6.68 9.11 -17.26
N ARG A 84 7.32 8.45 -18.24
CA ARG A 84 6.70 7.33 -18.97
C ARG A 84 6.36 6.16 -18.02
N VAL A 85 7.25 5.88 -17.06
CA VAL A 85 6.99 4.86 -16.03
C VAL A 85 5.79 5.25 -15.19
N TRP A 86 5.73 6.51 -14.71
CA TRP A 86 4.63 6.97 -13.87
C TRP A 86 3.30 7.07 -14.59
N ILE A 87 3.28 7.48 -15.86
CA ILE A 87 2.06 7.47 -16.70
C ILE A 87 1.50 6.04 -16.80
N LYS A 88 2.37 5.03 -17.00
CA LYS A 88 1.93 3.62 -17.02
C LYS A 88 1.23 3.24 -15.72
N ARG A 89 1.78 3.58 -14.56
CA ARG A 89 1.20 3.29 -13.25
C ARG A 89 -0.18 3.93 -13.06
N ILE A 90 -0.35 5.17 -13.51
CA ILE A 90 -1.66 5.85 -13.49
C ILE A 90 -2.66 5.09 -14.38
N LEU A 91 -2.28 4.77 -15.61
CA LEU A 91 -3.13 4.03 -16.54
C LEU A 91 -3.46 2.62 -16.05
N ASP A 92 -2.55 1.95 -15.36
CA ASP A 92 -2.79 0.65 -14.74
C ASP A 92 -3.88 0.70 -13.65
N HIS A 93 -4.08 1.86 -12.99
CA HIS A 93 -5.13 2.07 -12.00
C HIS A 93 -6.41 2.64 -12.59
N ASP A 94 -6.33 3.72 -13.36
CA ASP A 94 -7.50 4.43 -13.89
C ASP A 94 -8.10 3.74 -15.11
N GLY A 95 -7.30 2.90 -15.78
CA GLY A 95 -7.71 2.25 -17.02
C GLY A 95 -7.44 3.08 -18.28
N ARG A 96 -7.71 2.46 -19.41
CA ARG A 96 -7.61 3.04 -20.75
C ARG A 96 -8.58 2.28 -21.68
N LYS A 97 -8.64 2.68 -22.97
CA LYS A 97 -9.62 2.15 -23.92
C LYS A 97 -9.68 0.61 -24.01
N ASP A 98 -8.53 -0.05 -23.84
CA ASP A 98 -8.34 -1.51 -23.99
C ASP A 98 -8.05 -2.23 -22.66
N ASP A 99 -8.06 -1.51 -21.55
CA ASP A 99 -7.82 -2.06 -20.21
C ASP A 99 -8.67 -1.32 -19.17
N GLU A 100 -9.54 -2.05 -18.46
CA GLU A 100 -10.49 -1.47 -17.49
C GLU A 100 -9.83 -0.77 -16.29
N GLY A 101 -8.55 -1.06 -16.01
CA GLY A 101 -7.80 -0.51 -14.89
C GLY A 101 -8.10 -1.17 -13.53
N GLY A 102 -7.25 -0.83 -12.55
CA GLY A 102 -7.31 -1.39 -11.21
C GLY A 102 -8.56 -0.98 -10.44
N ILE A 103 -9.06 0.25 -10.65
CA ILE A 103 -10.24 0.76 -9.95
C ILE A 103 -11.50 -0.04 -10.36
N GLU A 104 -11.69 -0.28 -11.65
CA GLU A 104 -12.83 -1.08 -12.11
C GLU A 104 -12.73 -2.54 -11.66
N ARG A 105 -11.52 -3.11 -11.65
CA ARG A 105 -11.30 -4.43 -11.06
C ARG A 105 -11.56 -4.47 -9.56
N TRP A 106 -11.36 -3.35 -8.85
CA TRP A 106 -11.71 -3.26 -7.44
C TRP A 106 -13.23 -3.25 -7.23
N TYR A 107 -13.99 -2.60 -8.14
CA TYR A 107 -15.45 -2.68 -8.10
C TYR A 107 -15.95 -4.12 -8.26
N LYS A 108 -15.31 -4.96 -9.06
CA LYS A 108 -15.69 -6.37 -9.15
C LYS A 108 -15.60 -7.11 -7.80
N LEU A 109 -14.62 -6.72 -6.96
CA LEU A 109 -14.55 -7.23 -5.59
C LEU A 109 -15.71 -6.72 -4.75
N THR A 110 -15.97 -5.41 -4.74
CA THR A 110 -17.04 -4.83 -3.91
C THR A 110 -18.43 -5.23 -4.38
N ASP A 111 -18.66 -5.34 -5.70
CA ASP A 111 -19.91 -5.85 -6.28
C ASP A 111 -20.15 -7.31 -5.88
N GLY A 112 -19.10 -8.16 -5.94
CA GLY A 112 -19.17 -9.56 -5.49
C GLY A 112 -19.33 -9.74 -3.98
N LEU A 113 -19.08 -8.69 -3.21
CA LEU A 113 -19.40 -8.62 -1.78
C LEU A 113 -20.79 -8.02 -1.50
N ASP A 114 -21.61 -7.82 -2.53
CA ASP A 114 -22.96 -7.21 -2.47
C ASP A 114 -22.97 -5.79 -1.88
N MET A 115 -21.93 -5.02 -2.16
CA MET A 115 -21.85 -3.62 -1.72
C MET A 115 -22.43 -2.69 -2.80
N ASP A 116 -23.23 -1.72 -2.39
CA ASP A 116 -23.71 -0.67 -3.29
C ASP A 116 -22.56 0.15 -3.86
N ARG A 117 -22.45 0.20 -5.18
CA ARG A 117 -21.33 0.85 -5.88
C ARG A 117 -21.28 2.37 -5.62
N ASP A 118 -22.41 3.04 -5.49
CA ASP A 118 -22.45 4.47 -5.22
C ASP A 118 -22.05 4.76 -3.76
N TYR A 119 -22.41 3.86 -2.84
CA TYR A 119 -21.92 3.92 -1.47
C TYR A 119 -20.39 3.77 -1.41
N VAL A 120 -19.83 2.77 -2.10
CA VAL A 120 -18.37 2.56 -2.20
C VAL A 120 -17.68 3.80 -2.77
N LYS A 121 -18.19 4.35 -3.89
CA LYS A 121 -17.67 5.58 -4.51
C LYS A 121 -17.72 6.79 -3.59
N SER A 122 -18.73 6.88 -2.75
CA SER A 122 -18.89 8.01 -1.82
C SER A 122 -17.82 8.07 -0.75
N THR A 123 -17.17 6.95 -0.43
CA THR A 123 -16.17 6.79 0.64
C THR A 123 -16.65 7.26 2.02
N LYS A 124 -17.97 7.42 2.23
CA LYS A 124 -18.54 7.96 3.48
C LYS A 124 -18.27 7.07 4.69
N GLY A 125 -18.26 5.76 4.50
CA GLY A 125 -18.12 4.78 5.58
C GLY A 125 -16.69 4.35 5.89
N ILE A 126 -15.65 4.99 5.33
CA ILE A 126 -14.26 4.63 5.65
C ILE A 126 -13.88 5.06 7.06
N LEU A 127 -12.99 4.30 7.68
CA LEU A 127 -12.44 4.62 8.99
C LEU A 127 -11.62 5.92 8.96
N PRO A 128 -11.70 6.76 10.01
CA PRO A 128 -10.88 7.98 10.12
C PRO A 128 -9.38 7.70 9.95
N ALA A 129 -8.86 6.63 10.55
CA ALA A 129 -7.46 6.24 10.44
C ALA A 129 -7.07 5.91 8.97
N THR A 130 -7.95 5.27 8.21
CA THR A 130 -7.75 5.05 6.77
C THR A 130 -7.62 6.39 6.03
N ARG A 131 -8.53 7.34 6.29
CA ARG A 131 -8.48 8.66 5.67
C ARG A 131 -7.18 9.37 6.00
N PHE A 132 -6.86 9.50 7.29
CA PHE A 132 -5.64 10.20 7.72
C PHE A 132 -4.37 9.58 7.15
N SER A 133 -4.24 8.27 7.15
CA SER A 133 -3.03 7.60 6.65
C SER A 133 -2.87 7.74 5.14
N VAL A 134 -3.95 7.63 4.37
CA VAL A 134 -3.91 7.77 2.91
C VAL A 134 -3.66 9.23 2.51
N ASP A 135 -4.34 10.19 3.16
CA ASP A 135 -4.14 11.62 2.90
C ASP A 135 -2.72 12.05 3.27
N ALA A 136 -2.17 11.53 4.39
CA ALA A 136 -0.77 11.74 4.75
C ALA A 136 0.19 11.19 3.69
N TYR A 137 -0.13 10.05 3.07
CA TYR A 137 0.68 9.50 1.99
C TYR A 137 0.65 10.37 0.73
N VAL A 138 -0.51 10.88 0.37
CA VAL A 138 -0.64 11.84 -0.75
C VAL A 138 0.17 13.11 -0.47
N SER A 139 0.07 13.66 0.74
CA SER A 139 0.84 14.85 1.18
C SER A 139 2.34 14.57 1.18
N PHE A 140 2.77 13.42 1.70
CA PHE A 140 4.18 13.01 1.69
C PHE A 140 4.76 13.06 0.27
N VAL A 141 4.06 12.47 -0.71
CA VAL A 141 4.53 12.44 -2.11
C VAL A 141 4.53 13.85 -2.74
N LYS A 142 3.65 14.74 -2.32
CA LYS A 142 3.63 16.14 -2.79
C LYS A 142 4.78 16.98 -2.24
N GLU A 143 5.15 16.77 -0.99
CA GLU A 143 5.99 17.70 -0.22
C GLU A 143 7.45 17.26 -0.12
N LYS A 144 7.70 15.94 -0.06
CA LYS A 144 9.03 15.37 0.09
C LYS A 144 9.85 15.44 -1.20
N SER A 145 11.14 15.17 -1.13
CA SER A 145 12.01 15.13 -2.30
C SER A 145 11.48 14.18 -3.38
N LEU A 146 11.91 14.36 -4.63
CA LEU A 146 11.56 13.42 -5.71
C LEU A 146 12.05 12.01 -5.39
N LEU A 147 13.24 11.88 -4.79
CA LEU A 147 13.80 10.60 -4.38
C LEU A 147 12.89 9.91 -3.38
N GLU A 148 12.50 10.58 -2.27
CA GLU A 148 11.59 10.03 -1.27
C GLU A 148 10.22 9.69 -1.86
N GLY A 149 9.67 10.56 -2.72
CA GLY A 149 8.38 10.33 -3.37
C GLY A 149 8.36 9.07 -4.23
N VAL A 150 9.39 8.87 -5.07
CA VAL A 150 9.55 7.65 -5.89
C VAL A 150 9.76 6.43 -5.00
N THR A 151 10.69 6.51 -4.06
CA THR A 151 11.11 5.35 -3.24
C THR A 151 10.11 4.98 -2.15
N SER A 152 9.13 5.83 -1.81
CA SER A 152 7.97 5.43 -1.02
C SER A 152 7.18 4.27 -1.65
N SER A 153 7.38 4.00 -2.95
CA SER A 153 6.80 2.84 -3.64
C SER A 153 7.60 1.53 -3.47
N LEU A 154 8.71 1.51 -2.72
CA LEU A 154 9.53 0.31 -2.44
C LEU A 154 8.75 -0.82 -1.75
N THR A 155 7.57 -0.55 -1.19
CA THR A 155 6.65 -1.61 -0.72
C THR A 155 6.23 -2.58 -1.83
N GLU A 156 6.39 -2.23 -3.11
CA GLU A 156 6.18 -3.16 -4.23
C GLU A 156 7.15 -4.36 -4.21
N LEU A 157 8.33 -4.25 -3.56
CA LEU A 157 9.24 -5.38 -3.34
C LEU A 157 8.60 -6.57 -2.61
N PHE A 158 7.58 -6.30 -1.79
CA PHE A 158 6.91 -7.31 -0.94
C PHE A 158 5.52 -7.69 -1.47
N ALA A 159 4.97 -6.90 -2.38
CA ALA A 159 3.60 -7.05 -2.89
C ALA A 159 3.34 -8.36 -3.66
N PRO A 160 4.24 -8.89 -4.52
CA PRO A 160 3.97 -10.10 -5.29
C PRO A 160 3.65 -11.31 -4.42
N LYS A 161 4.42 -11.52 -3.34
CA LYS A 161 4.17 -12.60 -2.37
C LYS A 161 2.78 -12.49 -1.76
N ILE A 162 2.46 -11.30 -1.22
CA ILE A 162 1.17 -11.05 -0.57
C ILE A 162 -0.02 -11.21 -1.52
N HIS A 163 0.10 -10.76 -2.77
CA HIS A 163 -0.98 -10.92 -3.74
C HIS A 163 -1.26 -12.39 -4.03
N LYS A 164 -0.21 -13.23 -4.19
CA LYS A 164 -0.37 -14.67 -4.37
C LYS A 164 -1.02 -15.33 -3.17
N GLU A 165 -0.54 -15.06 -1.96
CA GLU A 165 -1.10 -15.58 -0.70
C GLU A 165 -2.57 -15.17 -0.52
N ARG A 166 -2.90 -13.91 -0.86
CA ARG A 166 -4.27 -13.40 -0.78
C ARG A 166 -5.20 -14.11 -1.76
N ILE A 167 -4.78 -14.28 -3.01
CA ILE A 167 -5.59 -14.97 -4.03
C ILE A 167 -5.91 -16.38 -3.54
N VAL A 168 -4.89 -17.14 -3.15
CA VAL A 168 -5.07 -18.53 -2.68
C VAL A 168 -5.93 -18.55 -1.42
N GLY A 169 -5.55 -17.80 -0.39
CA GLY A 169 -6.24 -17.82 0.90
C GLY A 169 -7.69 -17.37 0.81
N MET A 170 -8.01 -16.37 -0.01
CA MET A 170 -9.40 -15.92 -0.12
C MET A 170 -10.26 -16.86 -0.99
N LEU A 171 -9.72 -17.41 -2.08
CA LEU A 171 -10.45 -18.37 -2.92
C LEU A 171 -10.72 -19.71 -2.20
N GLU A 172 -9.82 -20.16 -1.36
CA GLU A 172 -9.97 -21.42 -0.62
C GLU A 172 -10.90 -21.33 0.59
N ASN A 173 -11.00 -20.14 1.21
CA ASN A 173 -11.61 -20.01 2.52
C ASN A 173 -12.93 -19.22 2.56
N TYR A 174 -13.33 -18.56 1.46
CA TYR A 174 -14.59 -17.79 1.42
C TYR A 174 -15.44 -18.19 0.22
N ASP A 175 -16.67 -18.63 0.49
CA ASP A 175 -17.65 -19.05 -0.52
C ASP A 175 -18.20 -17.88 -1.35
N PHE A 176 -18.14 -16.65 -0.84
CA PHE A 176 -18.50 -15.41 -1.54
C PHE A 176 -17.36 -14.79 -2.37
N ILE A 177 -16.17 -15.41 -2.39
CA ILE A 177 -15.03 -14.99 -3.20
C ILE A 177 -14.83 -15.93 -4.38
N ASN A 178 -14.57 -15.38 -5.55
CA ASN A 178 -14.35 -16.12 -6.79
C ASN A 178 -13.30 -15.44 -7.67
N ASP A 179 -13.03 -16.01 -8.83
CA ASP A 179 -12.03 -15.52 -9.77
C ASP A 179 -12.27 -14.08 -10.23
N GLN A 180 -13.53 -13.68 -10.37
CA GLN A 180 -13.88 -12.33 -10.79
C GLN A 180 -13.62 -11.30 -9.67
N THR A 181 -13.97 -11.63 -8.42
CA THR A 181 -13.67 -10.78 -7.26
C THR A 181 -12.17 -10.63 -7.02
N MET A 182 -11.34 -11.60 -7.45
CA MET A 182 -9.89 -11.56 -7.35
C MET A 182 -9.19 -10.94 -8.57
N ALA A 183 -9.92 -10.39 -9.54
CA ALA A 183 -9.38 -9.84 -10.80
C ALA A 183 -8.30 -8.76 -10.57
N TYR A 184 -8.48 -7.89 -9.57
CA TYR A 184 -7.49 -6.88 -9.20
C TYR A 184 -6.16 -7.53 -8.80
N PHE A 185 -6.20 -8.47 -7.88
CA PHE A 185 -4.99 -9.09 -7.33
C PHE A 185 -4.26 -9.95 -8.35
N LYS A 186 -5.01 -10.69 -9.20
CA LYS A 186 -4.44 -11.49 -10.29
C LYS A 186 -3.64 -10.62 -11.25
N LYS A 187 -4.19 -9.47 -11.65
CA LYS A 187 -3.48 -8.53 -12.52
C LYS A 187 -2.24 -7.93 -11.85
N ARG A 188 -2.33 -7.63 -10.53
CA ARG A 188 -1.21 -7.05 -9.77
C ARG A 188 -0.03 -7.99 -9.56
N VAL A 189 -0.23 -9.32 -9.57
CA VAL A 189 0.88 -10.28 -9.48
C VAL A 189 1.87 -10.08 -10.63
N ASP A 190 1.35 -9.87 -11.86
CA ASP A 190 2.20 -9.68 -13.04
C ASP A 190 2.88 -8.30 -13.06
N GLN A 191 2.18 -7.26 -12.62
CA GLN A 191 2.66 -5.87 -12.65
C GLN A 191 3.65 -5.54 -11.53
N ALA A 192 3.47 -6.12 -10.33
CA ALA A 192 4.21 -5.73 -9.14
C ALA A 192 5.71 -6.10 -9.22
N THR A 193 6.08 -7.11 -9.97
CA THR A 193 7.49 -7.50 -10.14
C THR A 193 8.26 -6.44 -10.93
N ASP A 194 7.71 -5.97 -12.05
CA ASP A 194 8.33 -4.92 -12.88
C ASP A 194 8.45 -3.60 -12.10
N ASP A 195 7.39 -3.24 -11.34
CA ASP A 195 7.35 -2.04 -10.50
C ASP A 195 8.42 -2.09 -9.39
N ALA A 196 8.58 -3.26 -8.76
CA ALA A 196 9.54 -3.48 -7.68
C ALA A 196 10.98 -3.30 -8.15
N ASP A 197 11.34 -3.96 -9.24
CA ASP A 197 12.70 -3.88 -9.82
C ASP A 197 13.04 -2.45 -10.25
N PHE A 198 12.08 -1.74 -10.85
CA PHE A 198 12.28 -0.36 -11.25
C PHE A 198 12.58 0.54 -10.05
N VAL A 199 11.76 0.48 -8.98
CA VAL A 199 11.90 1.38 -7.83
C VAL A 199 13.16 1.07 -7.03
N LEU A 200 13.55 -0.20 -6.90
CA LEU A 200 14.79 -0.59 -6.25
C LEU A 200 16.01 -0.06 -7.02
N ASN A 201 16.06 -0.29 -8.33
CA ASN A 201 17.13 0.21 -9.18
C ASN A 201 17.21 1.74 -9.15
N TYR A 202 16.06 2.42 -9.12
CA TYR A 202 16.00 3.87 -8.98
C TYR A 202 16.61 4.34 -7.65
N ALA A 203 16.28 3.69 -6.54
CA ALA A 203 16.82 4.00 -5.21
C ALA A 203 18.35 3.85 -5.20
N ILE A 204 18.87 2.70 -5.65
CA ILE A 204 20.31 2.41 -5.68
C ILE A 204 21.06 3.42 -6.58
N LYS A 205 20.46 3.78 -7.72
CA LYS A 205 21.09 4.69 -8.70
C LYS A 205 21.09 6.15 -8.26
N ASN A 206 20.14 6.59 -7.43
CA ASN A 206 19.93 8.00 -7.14
C ASN A 206 20.21 8.41 -5.69
N ALA A 207 20.41 7.48 -4.76
CA ALA A 207 20.81 7.75 -3.37
C ALA A 207 22.35 7.68 -3.24
N HIS A 208 23.03 8.80 -3.49
CA HIS A 208 24.49 8.85 -3.58
C HIS A 208 25.19 9.11 -2.24
N THR A 209 24.48 9.68 -1.28
CA THR A 209 24.99 10.01 0.04
C THR A 209 24.33 9.13 1.10
N ARG A 210 24.99 8.98 2.28
CA ARG A 210 24.40 8.27 3.40
C ARG A 210 23.06 8.89 3.81
N GLN A 211 22.95 10.21 3.80
CA GLN A 211 21.70 10.90 4.14
C GLN A 211 20.59 10.56 3.16
N GLU A 212 20.85 10.56 1.85
CA GLU A 212 19.85 10.18 0.85
C GLU A 212 19.42 8.71 1.02
N GLN A 213 20.32 7.81 1.37
CA GLN A 213 19.98 6.41 1.68
C GLN A 213 19.11 6.30 2.94
N GLU A 214 19.38 7.08 3.99
CA GLU A 214 18.52 7.15 5.16
C GLU A 214 17.14 7.74 4.81
N ASP A 215 17.08 8.81 4.01
CA ASP A 215 15.82 9.40 3.56
C ASP A 215 14.95 8.39 2.78
N VAL A 216 15.57 7.55 1.95
CA VAL A 216 14.91 6.43 1.27
C VAL A 216 14.39 5.38 2.27
N CYS A 217 15.20 5.03 3.27
CA CYS A 217 14.77 4.11 4.33
C CYS A 217 13.57 4.68 5.11
N GLU A 218 13.59 5.95 5.45
CA GLU A 218 12.49 6.61 6.15
C GLU A 218 11.24 6.72 5.26
N ALA A 219 11.38 6.96 3.95
CA ALA A 219 10.26 6.93 3.00
C ALA A 219 9.59 5.56 2.94
N LEU A 220 10.38 4.47 2.95
CA LEU A 220 9.86 3.10 3.02
C LEU A 220 9.16 2.83 4.35
N LYS A 221 9.77 3.21 5.49
CA LYS A 221 9.16 3.05 6.82
C LYS A 221 7.83 3.81 6.91
N PHE A 222 7.82 5.07 6.50
CA PHE A 222 6.59 5.86 6.46
C PHE A 222 5.48 5.15 5.66
N LYS A 223 5.83 4.61 4.49
CA LYS A 223 4.86 3.90 3.67
C LYS A 223 4.38 2.60 4.30
N THR A 224 5.25 1.86 4.99
CA THR A 224 4.83 0.69 5.76
C THR A 224 3.89 1.07 6.90
N ASP A 225 4.14 2.19 7.58
CA ASP A 225 3.27 2.70 8.66
C ASP A 225 1.88 3.09 8.13
N VAL A 226 1.79 3.75 6.96
CA VAL A 226 0.51 4.02 6.29
C VAL A 226 -0.32 2.75 6.09
N LEU A 227 0.32 1.67 5.61
CA LEU A 227 -0.35 0.39 5.37
C LEU A 227 -0.71 -0.31 6.69
N TRP A 228 0.15 -0.22 7.69
CA TRP A 228 -0.03 -0.84 9.00
C TRP A 228 -1.22 -0.23 9.76
N VAL A 229 -1.26 1.08 9.86
CA VAL A 229 -2.35 1.82 10.54
C VAL A 229 -3.73 1.48 9.96
N MET A 230 -3.84 1.28 8.66
CA MET A 230 -5.10 0.84 8.03
C MET A 230 -5.53 -0.54 8.53
N GLN A 231 -4.60 -1.47 8.70
CA GLN A 231 -4.88 -2.83 9.17
C GLN A 231 -5.24 -2.85 10.66
N ASP A 232 -4.51 -2.08 11.47
CA ASP A 232 -4.78 -1.95 12.89
C ASP A 232 -6.14 -1.31 13.15
N ALA A 233 -6.51 -0.30 12.37
CA ALA A 233 -7.81 0.34 12.46
C ALA A 233 -8.95 -0.65 12.13
N LEU A 234 -8.77 -1.47 11.09
CA LEU A 234 -9.74 -2.52 10.75
C LEU A 234 -9.85 -3.56 11.87
N TYR A 235 -8.73 -3.99 12.44
CA TYR A 235 -8.72 -4.92 13.56
C TYR A 235 -9.42 -4.35 14.78
N HIS A 236 -9.06 -3.13 15.17
CA HIS A 236 -9.66 -2.45 16.32
C HIS A 236 -11.17 -2.26 16.14
N SER A 237 -11.60 -1.81 14.95
CA SER A 237 -13.00 -1.53 14.70
C SER A 237 -13.85 -2.81 14.52
N TYR A 238 -13.43 -3.75 13.68
CA TYR A 238 -14.29 -4.83 13.24
C TYR A 238 -13.99 -6.19 13.88
N ILE A 239 -12.88 -6.31 14.60
CA ILE A 239 -12.59 -7.52 15.40
C ILE A 239 -12.85 -7.25 16.89
N ASN A 240 -12.38 -6.08 17.38
CA ASN A 240 -12.59 -5.70 18.78
C ASN A 240 -13.93 -4.98 19.04
N GLY A 241 -14.67 -4.58 17.99
CA GLY A 241 -15.99 -3.97 18.11
C GLY A 241 -16.00 -2.44 18.29
N HIS A 242 -14.87 -1.75 18.17
CA HIS A 242 -14.78 -0.30 18.39
C HIS A 242 -14.95 0.50 17.08
N VAL A 243 -16.14 0.48 16.50
CA VAL A 243 -16.42 1.21 15.26
C VAL A 243 -16.66 2.69 15.55
N PRO A 244 -15.85 3.61 14.97
CA PRO A 244 -16.04 5.04 15.22
C PRO A 244 -17.33 5.56 14.55
N PRO A 245 -17.95 6.65 15.07
CA PRO A 245 -19.15 7.24 14.50
C PRO A 245 -19.00 7.57 13.00
N GLY A 246 -20.00 7.20 12.20
CA GLY A 246 -20.02 7.46 10.76
C GLY A 246 -19.23 6.46 9.90
N ALA A 247 -18.51 5.50 10.50
CA ALA A 247 -17.92 4.41 9.75
C ALA A 247 -18.96 3.36 9.34
N PHE A 248 -18.63 2.57 8.32
CA PHE A 248 -19.47 1.48 7.83
C PHE A 248 -19.74 0.45 8.93
N ILE A 249 -21.02 0.10 9.13
CA ILE A 249 -21.45 -0.96 10.03
C ILE A 249 -22.02 -2.07 9.16
N PRO A 250 -21.37 -3.25 9.07
CA PRO A 250 -21.91 -4.41 8.36
C PRO A 250 -23.22 -4.90 8.97
N GLU A 251 -24.09 -5.51 8.16
CA GLU A 251 -25.36 -6.08 8.64
C GLU A 251 -25.15 -7.22 9.67
N ASP A 252 -24.06 -7.96 9.53
CA ASP A 252 -23.67 -9.05 10.43
C ASP A 252 -22.73 -8.62 11.58
N PHE A 253 -22.63 -7.29 11.80
CA PHE A 253 -21.80 -6.75 12.87
C PHE A 253 -22.46 -6.93 14.24
N ASN A 254 -21.79 -7.68 15.10
CA ASN A 254 -22.17 -7.81 16.51
C ASN A 254 -21.39 -6.77 17.33
N ASP A 255 -22.07 -5.71 17.72
CA ASP A 255 -21.53 -4.75 18.69
C ASP A 255 -21.49 -5.40 20.07
N ARG A 256 -20.30 -5.71 20.55
CA ARG A 256 -20.10 -6.34 21.87
C ARG A 256 -20.26 -5.36 23.03
N TYR A 257 -20.51 -4.09 22.75
CA TYR A 257 -20.56 -2.98 23.73
C TYR A 257 -21.94 -2.34 23.87
N THR A 258 -22.99 -2.88 23.27
CA THR A 258 -24.37 -2.34 23.41
C THR A 258 -25.17 -3.00 24.51
N GLU A 259 -24.56 -3.87 25.32
CA GLU A 259 -25.22 -4.46 26.50
C GLU A 259 -24.41 -4.15 27.75
N ASP A 260 -24.65 -2.98 28.38
CA ASP A 260 -24.65 -2.81 29.85
C ASP A 260 -25.39 -1.51 30.21
#